data_3be1678a4c4d0a773ebc1c4ce4b02612
#
_entry.id   3be1678a4c4d0a773ebc1c4ce4b02612
#
_cell.length_a   1.000
_cell.length_b   1.000
_cell.length_c   1.000
_cell.angle_alpha   90.00
_cell.angle_beta   90.00
_cell.angle_gamma   90.00
#
_symmetry.space_group_name_H-M   'P 1'
#
loop_
_entity.id
_entity.type
_entity.pdbx_description
1 polymer ?
#
loop_
_entity_poly.entity_id
_entity_poly.type
_entity_poly.pdbx_seq_one_letter_code
_entity_poly.pdbx_strand_id
1 'polypeptide(L)'
;MPNKYDLIVVGMGPSSIFCAYELIKLNKFKKVLLIDQGKRVEERNCPIEKTKKCIHCKPMCNITNGFSGAGAFSDGKLSLYNSEDNEIHVGGNLHKIVGVPETKKLIDYTDQIYLNFGADKHLEGTEYKEEIAKINDRAQKEGIRLINIPIRHLGTEKSHEVYKRLEEYIENNGIEMMFQTIVADLIVEDGSIKGVKVKEAKYVDDEEHPTENIFADKIVVAVGRKGANWLVDMANKYNIKTETGIVDIGVRYELPDAVMKDINKYMYEAKFSGRVGPFRDKVRTFCQNPSGFVSAEVYDNNLTLVNGHSYKERKSTNTNLAILVSHHFTSPFKRPIEYGRNVAQNLNDLGAGNIVVQRLGDIYRGKRTWDYELERNTVVPTLKSAVAGDITFALGYRTMVSILEFIRAVDKIVEGFGAPDNLLYAPEIKFYSNRVVINKQFETSIKGLYSIGDGGGMTRGLMMASCSGIQMARNL
;
A
#
# COMPACT_ATOMS: atom_id res chain seq x y z
N MET A 1 31.84 18.12 17.96
CA MET A 1 31.75 17.24 16.77
C MET A 1 30.81 17.91 15.80
N PRO A 2 31.26 18.30 14.62
CA PRO A 2 30.36 18.82 13.60
C PRO A 2 29.49 17.67 13.11
N ASN A 3 28.19 17.89 12.90
CA ASN A 3 27.17 16.96 12.43
C ASN A 3 26.63 15.91 13.44
N LYS A 4 26.42 16.27 14.68
CA LYS A 4 25.62 15.43 15.60
C LYS A 4 24.20 16.01 15.75
N TYR A 5 23.19 15.15 15.51
CA TYR A 5 21.78 15.44 15.68
C TYR A 5 21.24 14.74 16.95
N ASP A 6 20.17 15.26 17.50
CA ASP A 6 19.44 14.57 18.57
C ASP A 6 18.65 13.37 17.98
N LEU A 7 18.14 13.56 16.77
CA LEU A 7 17.32 12.59 16.06
C LEU A 7 17.53 12.67 14.55
N ILE A 8 17.67 11.53 13.90
CA ILE A 8 17.60 11.40 12.42
C ILE A 8 16.35 10.57 12.08
N VAL A 9 15.59 11.03 11.09
CA VAL A 9 14.47 10.27 10.50
C VAL A 9 14.79 9.96 9.04
N VAL A 10 14.81 8.69 8.69
CA VAL A 10 15.16 8.20 7.35
C VAL A 10 13.90 7.96 6.53
N GLY A 11 13.75 8.72 5.44
CA GLY A 11 12.56 8.80 4.60
C GLY A 11 11.69 10.01 4.97
N MET A 12 11.01 10.61 3.98
CA MET A 12 10.09 11.75 4.16
C MET A 12 8.67 11.41 3.68
N GLY A 13 8.22 10.17 3.95
CA GLY A 13 6.83 9.77 3.75
C GLY A 13 5.89 10.26 4.86
N PRO A 14 4.59 9.95 4.80
CA PRO A 14 3.61 10.41 5.79
C PRO A 14 3.99 10.10 7.24
N SER A 15 4.59 8.95 7.52
CA SER A 15 5.04 8.61 8.87
C SER A 15 6.12 9.56 9.40
N SER A 16 7.09 9.94 8.58
CA SER A 16 8.14 10.91 8.95
C SER A 16 7.59 12.31 9.12
N ILE A 17 6.73 12.75 8.21
CA ILE A 17 6.12 14.08 8.21
C ILE A 17 5.30 14.29 9.49
N PHE A 18 4.46 13.32 9.86
CA PHE A 18 3.64 13.41 11.05
C PHE A 18 4.43 13.20 12.34
N CYS A 19 5.56 12.46 12.28
CA CYS A 19 6.53 12.41 13.37
C CYS A 19 7.14 13.80 13.57
N ALA A 20 7.65 14.43 12.53
CA ALA A 20 8.22 15.78 12.58
C ALA A 20 7.21 16.83 13.08
N TYR A 21 5.98 16.80 12.56
CA TYR A 21 4.89 17.67 13.01
C TYR A 21 4.65 17.57 14.53
N GLU A 22 4.54 16.35 15.05
CA GLU A 22 4.27 16.14 16.47
C GLU A 22 5.48 16.50 17.33
N LEU A 23 6.72 16.25 16.87
CA LEU A 23 7.95 16.68 17.55
C LEU A 23 8.03 18.19 17.73
N ILE A 24 7.65 18.95 16.70
CA ILE A 24 7.55 20.42 16.75
C ILE A 24 6.59 20.83 17.85
N LYS A 25 5.38 20.23 17.88
CA LYS A 25 4.37 20.54 18.90
C LYS A 25 4.82 20.20 20.33
N LEU A 26 5.56 19.12 20.48
CA LEU A 26 6.06 18.65 21.78
C LEU A 26 7.33 19.38 22.24
N ASN A 27 8.00 20.09 21.33
CA ASN A 27 9.27 20.78 21.56
C ASN A 27 10.34 19.88 22.24
N LYS A 28 10.42 18.61 21.80
CA LYS A 28 11.24 17.57 22.47
C LYS A 28 12.72 17.60 22.10
N PHE A 29 13.05 17.97 20.86
CA PHE A 29 14.41 17.92 20.31
C PHE A 29 14.80 19.26 19.71
N LYS A 30 16.09 19.63 19.85
CA LYS A 30 16.64 20.88 19.32
C LYS A 30 17.16 20.72 17.90
N LYS A 31 17.72 19.55 17.58
CA LYS A 31 18.37 19.30 16.30
C LYS A 31 17.86 18.00 15.67
N VAL A 32 16.90 18.12 14.76
CA VAL A 32 16.28 17.00 14.04
C VAL A 32 16.61 17.08 12.57
N LEU A 33 17.00 15.97 11.95
CA LEU A 33 17.28 15.85 10.53
C LEU A 33 16.34 14.82 9.89
N LEU A 34 15.66 15.21 8.81
CA LEU A 34 14.98 14.29 7.91
C LEU A 34 15.86 14.06 6.68
N ILE A 35 15.95 12.81 6.21
CA ILE A 35 16.75 12.45 5.03
C ILE A 35 15.87 11.70 4.04
N ASP A 36 15.84 12.13 2.77
CA ASP A 36 15.16 11.38 1.69
C ASP A 36 15.99 11.40 0.40
N GLN A 37 15.92 10.29 -0.32
CA GLN A 37 16.61 10.13 -1.61
C GLN A 37 15.97 10.89 -2.77
N GLY A 38 14.75 11.38 -2.60
CA GLY A 38 14.01 12.13 -3.61
C GLY A 38 14.05 13.64 -3.38
N LYS A 39 13.13 14.34 -4.02
CA LYS A 39 13.07 15.81 -4.11
C LYS A 39 11.99 16.40 -3.21
N ARG A 40 11.98 17.74 -3.10
CA ARG A 40 10.88 18.52 -2.54
C ARG A 40 9.58 18.28 -3.30
N VAL A 41 8.43 18.52 -2.67
CA VAL A 41 7.12 18.26 -3.29
C VAL A 41 6.99 18.95 -4.65
N GLU A 42 7.31 20.22 -4.74
CA GLU A 42 7.14 21.01 -5.97
C GLU A 42 8.09 20.63 -7.11
N GLU A 43 9.25 20.05 -6.80
CA GLU A 43 10.22 19.61 -7.79
C GLU A 43 9.91 18.22 -8.36
N ARG A 44 8.93 17.54 -7.81
CA ARG A 44 8.55 16.19 -8.21
C ARG A 44 7.58 16.24 -9.37
N ASN A 45 7.98 15.69 -10.50
CA ASN A 45 7.16 15.62 -11.71
C ASN A 45 7.34 14.27 -12.41
N CYS A 46 6.25 13.67 -12.87
CA CYS A 46 6.27 12.45 -13.64
C CYS A 46 6.06 12.75 -15.13
N PRO A 47 6.99 12.39 -16.01
CA PRO A 47 6.87 12.68 -17.43
C PRO A 47 5.87 11.77 -18.17
N ILE A 48 5.22 10.81 -17.49
CA ILE A 48 4.37 9.77 -18.11
C ILE A 48 3.24 10.34 -18.96
N GLU A 49 2.70 11.50 -18.60
CA GLU A 49 1.66 12.17 -19.38
C GLU A 49 2.16 12.61 -20.76
N LYS A 50 3.43 13.03 -20.83
CA LYS A 50 4.10 13.46 -22.05
C LYS A 50 4.64 12.26 -22.85
N THR A 51 5.27 11.33 -22.17
CA THR A 51 5.95 10.17 -22.77
C THR A 51 5.01 9.01 -23.07
N LYS A 52 3.78 9.02 -22.53
CA LYS A 52 2.76 7.96 -22.62
C LYS A 52 3.18 6.59 -22.06
N LYS A 53 4.41 6.48 -21.54
CA LYS A 53 4.94 5.29 -20.88
C LYS A 53 5.93 5.69 -19.79
N CYS A 54 6.13 4.83 -18.80
CA CYS A 54 7.15 5.02 -17.80
C CYS A 54 8.54 4.97 -18.43
N ILE A 55 9.38 5.96 -18.10
CA ILE A 55 10.77 6.06 -18.62
C ILE A 55 11.81 5.65 -17.57
N HIS A 56 11.38 5.07 -16.44
CA HIS A 56 12.26 4.67 -15.33
C HIS A 56 13.24 5.77 -14.92
N CYS A 57 12.68 6.91 -14.46
CA CYS A 57 13.45 8.10 -14.10
C CYS A 57 14.65 7.77 -13.19
N LYS A 58 15.79 8.34 -13.53
CA LYS A 58 17.02 8.26 -12.75
C LYS A 58 17.32 9.61 -12.06
N PRO A 59 18.00 9.64 -10.90
CA PRO A 59 18.43 8.47 -10.11
C PRO A 59 17.26 7.79 -9.38
N MET A 60 16.14 8.49 -9.14
CA MET A 60 14.99 8.00 -8.40
C MET A 60 13.66 8.32 -9.10
N CYS A 61 12.66 7.48 -8.87
CA CYS A 61 11.30 7.73 -9.32
C CYS A 61 10.69 8.90 -8.53
N ASN A 62 10.30 9.98 -9.21
CA ASN A 62 9.70 11.16 -8.59
C ASN A 62 8.32 10.92 -7.98
N ILE A 63 7.63 9.81 -8.32
CA ILE A 63 6.31 9.50 -7.75
C ILE A 63 6.41 8.86 -6.38
N THR A 64 7.42 8.00 -6.16
CA THR A 64 7.53 7.19 -4.95
C THR A 64 8.55 7.68 -3.94
N ASN A 65 9.43 8.60 -4.32
CA ASN A 65 10.51 9.12 -3.47
C ASN A 65 10.41 10.64 -3.32
N GLY A 66 10.89 11.17 -2.22
CA GLY A 66 10.87 12.59 -1.86
C GLY A 66 9.81 12.91 -0.81
N PHE A 67 9.64 14.19 -0.52
CA PHE A 67 8.69 14.63 0.49
C PHE A 67 7.27 14.14 0.17
N SER A 68 6.56 13.61 1.13
CA SER A 68 5.30 12.87 1.06
C SER A 68 5.39 11.42 0.58
N GLY A 69 6.55 10.90 0.16
CA GLY A 69 6.61 9.58 -0.46
C GLY A 69 5.63 9.48 -1.64
N ALA A 70 4.83 8.41 -1.72
CA ALA A 70 3.76 8.30 -2.73
C ALA A 70 2.52 9.13 -2.42
N GLY A 71 2.45 9.80 -1.25
CA GLY A 71 1.23 10.47 -0.75
C GLY A 71 0.71 11.57 -1.65
N ALA A 72 1.56 12.52 -2.07
CA ALA A 72 1.17 13.65 -2.90
C ALA A 72 0.76 13.28 -4.33
N PHE A 73 1.11 12.09 -4.80
CA PHE A 73 0.81 11.60 -6.15
C PHE A 73 -0.15 10.41 -6.16
N SER A 74 -0.71 10.09 -5.00
CA SER A 74 -1.76 9.07 -4.88
C SER A 74 -3.13 9.72 -5.01
N ASP A 75 -4.15 8.88 -5.08
CA ASP A 75 -5.57 9.27 -5.00
C ASP A 75 -5.93 9.95 -3.65
N GLY A 76 -5.01 9.94 -2.68
CA GLY A 76 -5.17 10.65 -1.41
C GLY A 76 -6.29 10.08 -0.53
N LYS A 77 -6.44 8.75 -0.51
CA LYS A 77 -7.44 8.09 0.35
C LYS A 77 -6.97 8.07 1.81
N LEU A 78 -7.63 8.84 2.65
CA LEU A 78 -7.48 8.78 4.09
C LEU A 78 -8.58 7.88 4.65
N SER A 79 -8.22 6.63 4.94
CA SER A 79 -9.16 5.67 5.51
C SER A 79 -9.29 5.90 7.01
N LEU A 80 -10.51 6.20 7.47
CA LEU A 80 -10.84 6.38 8.87
C LEU A 80 -11.30 5.04 9.48
N TYR A 81 -11.96 5.07 10.61
CA TYR A 81 -12.56 3.89 11.22
C TYR A 81 -14.08 4.05 11.31
N ASN A 82 -14.80 2.93 11.33
CA ASN A 82 -16.22 2.95 11.68
C ASN A 82 -16.35 3.04 13.21
N SER A 83 -17.02 4.07 13.70
CA SER A 83 -17.22 4.28 15.15
C SER A 83 -18.04 3.16 15.82
N GLU A 84 -18.92 2.51 15.06
CA GLU A 84 -19.76 1.40 15.52
C GLU A 84 -18.99 0.08 15.59
N ASP A 85 -17.80 -0.01 15.01
CA ASP A 85 -16.98 -1.21 15.01
C ASP A 85 -15.95 -1.20 16.16
N ASN A 86 -15.89 -2.29 16.91
CA ASN A 86 -14.91 -2.47 17.98
C ASN A 86 -13.51 -2.86 17.44
N GLU A 87 -13.38 -3.08 16.13
CA GLU A 87 -12.13 -3.45 15.48
C GLU A 87 -11.63 -2.32 14.57
N ILE A 88 -10.33 -2.31 14.34
CA ILE A 88 -9.70 -1.45 13.34
C ILE A 88 -9.48 -2.24 12.06
N HIS A 89 -10.17 -1.84 11.00
CA HIS A 89 -10.04 -2.42 9.66
C HIS A 89 -9.22 -1.57 8.70
N VAL A 90 -8.67 -0.48 9.19
CA VAL A 90 -7.71 0.38 8.47
C VAL A 90 -6.34 -0.30 8.46
N GLY A 91 -5.62 -0.16 7.36
CA GLY A 91 -4.45 -0.98 7.01
C GLY A 91 -3.34 -1.03 8.05
N GLY A 92 -2.84 -2.23 8.29
CA GLY A 92 -1.68 -2.49 9.15
C GLY A 92 -2.03 -3.04 10.53
N ASN A 93 -1.02 -3.08 11.38
CA ASN A 93 -1.06 -3.71 12.70
C ASN A 93 -0.81 -2.73 13.87
N LEU A 94 -0.86 -1.42 13.64
CA LEU A 94 -0.60 -0.41 14.68
C LEU A 94 -1.48 -0.65 15.92
N HIS A 95 -2.76 -0.95 15.73
CA HIS A 95 -3.72 -1.25 16.80
C HIS A 95 -3.31 -2.44 17.69
N LYS A 96 -2.49 -3.36 17.18
CA LYS A 96 -1.96 -4.49 17.98
C LYS A 96 -0.84 -4.08 18.92
N ILE A 97 -0.21 -2.94 18.67
CA ILE A 97 0.88 -2.41 19.47
C ILE A 97 0.36 -1.41 20.50
N VAL A 98 -0.47 -0.44 20.05
CA VAL A 98 -0.94 0.66 20.91
C VAL A 98 -2.35 0.44 21.46
N GLY A 99 -3.07 -0.57 20.98
CA GLY A 99 -4.45 -0.86 21.33
C GLY A 99 -5.48 -0.13 20.44
N VAL A 100 -6.69 -0.68 20.37
CA VAL A 100 -7.78 -0.16 19.53
C VAL A 100 -8.21 1.26 19.96
N PRO A 101 -8.45 1.54 21.26
CA PRO A 101 -8.89 2.87 21.69
C PRO A 101 -7.89 3.97 21.34
N GLU A 102 -6.59 3.71 21.57
CA GLU A 102 -5.55 4.69 21.23
C GLU A 102 -5.40 4.87 19.72
N THR A 103 -5.55 3.80 18.94
CA THR A 103 -5.54 3.90 17.48
C THR A 103 -6.67 4.79 16.97
N LYS A 104 -7.88 4.68 17.53
CA LYS A 104 -9.01 5.56 17.16
C LYS A 104 -8.69 7.03 17.44
N LYS A 105 -8.16 7.35 18.63
CA LYS A 105 -7.73 8.72 18.97
C LYS A 105 -6.65 9.24 18.02
N LEU A 106 -5.69 8.39 17.66
CA LEU A 106 -4.64 8.76 16.70
C LEU A 106 -5.22 9.06 15.32
N ILE A 107 -6.19 8.27 14.85
CA ILE A 107 -6.87 8.52 13.57
C ILE A 107 -7.61 9.85 13.60
N ASP A 108 -8.40 10.13 14.65
CA ASP A 108 -9.14 11.38 14.79
C ASP A 108 -8.21 12.59 14.81
N TYR A 109 -7.13 12.50 15.59
CA TYR A 109 -6.12 13.56 15.69
C TYR A 109 -5.38 13.77 14.36
N THR A 110 -5.02 12.69 13.68
CA THR A 110 -4.36 12.74 12.37
C THR A 110 -5.28 13.35 11.30
N ASP A 111 -6.56 12.96 11.29
CA ASP A 111 -7.56 13.51 10.38
C ASP A 111 -7.73 15.01 10.58
N GLN A 112 -7.77 15.47 11.85
CA GLN A 112 -7.83 16.89 12.16
C GLN A 112 -6.60 17.66 11.66
N ILE A 113 -5.40 17.06 11.68
CA ILE A 113 -4.21 17.68 11.10
C ILE A 113 -4.38 17.82 9.58
N TYR A 114 -4.81 16.76 8.88
CA TYR A 114 -5.07 16.85 7.44
C TYR A 114 -6.09 17.95 7.11
N LEU A 115 -7.17 18.07 7.89
CA LEU A 115 -8.17 19.14 7.72
C LEU A 115 -7.56 20.54 7.91
N ASN A 116 -6.71 20.71 8.92
CA ASN A 116 -6.04 22.00 9.19
C ASN A 116 -5.10 22.41 8.06
N PHE A 117 -4.52 21.44 7.34
CA PHE A 117 -3.67 21.70 6.17
C PHE A 117 -4.44 21.72 4.83
N GLY A 118 -5.77 21.67 4.88
CA GLY A 118 -6.62 21.94 3.73
C GLY A 118 -7.30 20.72 3.10
N ALA A 119 -7.33 19.58 3.80
CA ALA A 119 -8.14 18.44 3.37
C ALA A 119 -9.64 18.79 3.33
N ASP A 120 -10.39 18.12 2.45
CA ASP A 120 -11.83 18.33 2.34
C ASP A 120 -12.57 17.74 3.55
N LYS A 121 -13.68 18.36 3.94
CA LYS A 121 -14.51 17.92 5.07
C LYS A 121 -15.40 16.72 4.72
N HIS A 122 -15.67 16.49 3.43
CA HIS A 122 -16.55 15.41 2.99
C HIS A 122 -15.98 14.04 3.33
N LEU A 123 -16.86 13.13 3.77
CA LEU A 123 -16.56 11.74 4.09
C LEU A 123 -17.45 10.81 3.28
N GLU A 124 -16.84 10.00 2.44
CA GLU A 124 -17.53 8.93 1.72
C GLU A 124 -17.91 7.78 2.65
N GLY A 125 -19.03 7.12 2.37
CA GLY A 125 -19.45 5.90 3.08
C GLY A 125 -20.14 6.15 4.43
N THR A 126 -20.62 7.37 4.69
CA THR A 126 -21.28 7.73 5.96
C THR A 126 -22.78 8.06 5.81
N GLU A 127 -23.27 8.29 4.58
CA GLU A 127 -24.62 8.82 4.34
C GLU A 127 -25.71 7.76 4.29
N TYR A 128 -25.43 6.54 3.81
CA TYR A 128 -26.40 5.49 3.49
C TYR A 128 -26.41 4.35 4.51
N LYS A 129 -26.53 4.67 5.79
CA LYS A 129 -26.35 3.68 6.88
C LYS A 129 -27.32 2.50 6.80
N GLU A 130 -28.60 2.76 6.50
CA GLU A 130 -29.62 1.70 6.43
C GLU A 130 -29.39 0.75 5.24
N GLU A 131 -29.03 1.29 4.08
CA GLU A 131 -28.73 0.51 2.89
C GLU A 131 -27.46 -0.32 3.07
N ILE A 132 -26.44 0.26 3.68
CA ILE A 132 -25.20 -0.45 4.02
C ILE A 132 -25.47 -1.57 5.03
N ALA A 133 -26.33 -1.32 6.03
CA ALA A 133 -26.74 -2.36 6.99
C ALA A 133 -27.44 -3.54 6.30
N LYS A 134 -28.37 -3.28 5.37
CA LYS A 134 -29.04 -4.32 4.58
C LYS A 134 -28.08 -5.16 3.74
N ILE A 135 -27.03 -4.52 3.17
CA ILE A 135 -25.99 -5.23 2.42
C ILE A 135 -25.16 -6.08 3.39
N ASN A 136 -24.82 -5.54 4.56
CA ASN A 136 -24.06 -6.28 5.57
C ASN A 136 -24.82 -7.50 6.09
N ASP A 137 -26.14 -7.40 6.32
CA ASP A 137 -26.99 -8.52 6.73
C ASP A 137 -26.99 -9.64 5.70
N ARG A 138 -27.08 -9.30 4.40
CA ARG A 138 -26.95 -10.29 3.32
C ARG A 138 -25.57 -10.93 3.32
N ALA A 139 -24.51 -10.12 3.50
CA ALA A 139 -23.15 -10.62 3.55
C ALA A 139 -22.91 -11.60 4.70
N GLN A 140 -23.42 -11.29 5.89
CA GLN A 140 -23.29 -12.15 7.06
C GLN A 140 -23.93 -13.52 6.85
N LYS A 141 -25.08 -13.62 6.16
CA LYS A 141 -25.75 -14.90 5.82
C LYS A 141 -24.87 -15.81 4.98
N GLU A 142 -23.99 -15.24 4.16
CA GLU A 142 -23.04 -15.97 3.30
C GLU A 142 -21.66 -16.16 3.94
N GLY A 143 -21.48 -15.81 5.21
CA GLY A 143 -20.19 -15.90 5.91
C GLY A 143 -19.18 -14.85 5.42
N ILE A 144 -19.68 -13.80 4.78
CA ILE A 144 -18.89 -12.64 4.31
C ILE A 144 -19.16 -11.49 5.26
N ARG A 145 -18.10 -10.76 5.59
CA ARG A 145 -18.19 -9.49 6.32
C ARG A 145 -18.04 -8.34 5.33
N LEU A 146 -19.00 -7.44 5.32
CA LEU A 146 -18.85 -6.14 4.68
C LEU A 146 -18.12 -5.21 5.63
N ILE A 147 -16.99 -4.69 5.20
CA ILE A 147 -16.21 -3.71 5.93
C ILE A 147 -16.43 -2.35 5.25
N ASN A 148 -17.25 -1.53 5.87
CA ASN A 148 -17.43 -0.14 5.46
C ASN A 148 -16.47 0.74 6.27
N ILE A 149 -15.54 1.39 5.57
CA ILE A 149 -14.58 2.31 6.16
C ILE A 149 -14.87 3.69 5.59
N PRO A 150 -15.22 4.67 6.43
CA PRO A 150 -15.30 6.06 5.97
C PRO A 150 -13.98 6.52 5.37
N ILE A 151 -14.06 7.17 4.23
CA ILE A 151 -12.89 7.64 3.48
C ILE A 151 -12.99 9.13 3.25
N ARG A 152 -11.94 9.86 3.66
CA ARG A 152 -11.70 11.22 3.20
C ARG A 152 -10.86 11.16 1.94
N HIS A 153 -11.43 11.56 0.83
CA HIS A 153 -10.78 11.51 -0.47
C HIS A 153 -10.22 12.88 -0.83
N LEU A 154 -8.89 13.01 -0.87
CA LEU A 154 -8.25 14.28 -1.21
C LEU A 154 -8.21 14.51 -2.73
N GLY A 155 -7.99 13.46 -3.50
CA GLY A 155 -7.59 13.56 -4.90
C GLY A 155 -6.12 14.02 -5.04
N THR A 156 -5.55 13.82 -6.21
CA THR A 156 -4.11 14.06 -6.42
C THR A 156 -3.71 15.53 -6.26
N GLU A 157 -4.49 16.45 -6.80
CA GLU A 157 -4.20 17.89 -6.73
C GLU A 157 -4.21 18.40 -5.29
N LYS A 158 -5.26 18.05 -4.54
CA LYS A 158 -5.40 18.46 -3.14
C LYS A 158 -4.37 17.78 -2.24
N SER A 159 -4.03 16.53 -2.50
CA SER A 159 -2.94 15.85 -1.81
C SER A 159 -1.63 16.60 -1.96
N HIS A 160 -1.29 17.03 -3.17
CA HIS A 160 -0.09 17.81 -3.44
C HIS A 160 -0.06 19.12 -2.63
N GLU A 161 -1.17 19.87 -2.62
CA GLU A 161 -1.28 21.13 -1.87
C GLU A 161 -1.13 20.92 -0.35
N VAL A 162 -1.79 19.91 0.21
CA VAL A 162 -1.71 19.57 1.64
C VAL A 162 -0.28 19.23 2.04
N TYR A 163 0.41 18.40 1.26
CA TYR A 163 1.79 18.03 1.57
C TYR A 163 2.78 19.17 1.36
N LYS A 164 2.54 20.07 0.40
CA LYS A 164 3.35 21.30 0.26
C LYS A 164 3.27 22.15 1.53
N ARG A 165 2.06 22.42 2.03
CA ARG A 165 1.87 23.19 3.27
C ARG A 165 2.50 22.50 4.50
N LEU A 166 2.49 21.18 4.54
CA LEU A 166 3.17 20.43 5.60
C LEU A 166 4.69 20.55 5.48
N GLU A 167 5.25 20.54 4.26
CA GLU A 167 6.68 20.76 4.02
C GLU A 167 7.11 22.13 4.52
N GLU A 168 6.40 23.18 4.11
CA GLU A 168 6.63 24.56 4.52
C GLU A 168 6.52 24.72 6.06
N TYR A 169 5.53 24.08 6.68
CA TYR A 169 5.36 24.11 8.13
C TYR A 169 6.57 23.49 8.86
N ILE A 170 7.03 22.35 8.43
CA ILE A 170 8.16 21.63 9.04
C ILE A 170 9.45 22.45 8.89
N GLU A 171 9.72 23.00 7.70
CA GLU A 171 10.89 23.83 7.41
C GLU A 171 10.90 25.11 8.26
N ASN A 172 9.78 25.82 8.31
CA ASN A 172 9.64 27.06 9.07
C ASN A 172 9.75 26.88 10.59
N ASN A 173 9.60 25.65 11.10
CA ASN A 173 9.76 25.30 12.51
C ASN A 173 11.14 24.68 12.83
N GLY A 174 12.11 24.82 11.95
CA GLY A 174 13.52 24.56 12.23
C GLY A 174 13.95 23.08 12.17
N ILE A 175 13.14 22.22 11.52
CA ILE A 175 13.58 20.85 11.20
C ILE A 175 14.41 20.89 9.93
N GLU A 176 15.63 20.36 10.01
CA GLU A 176 16.51 20.27 8.86
C GLU A 176 16.06 19.13 7.93
N MET A 177 16.07 19.39 6.61
CA MET A 177 15.69 18.41 5.59
C MET A 177 16.79 18.25 4.55
N MET A 178 17.25 17.02 4.35
CA MET A 178 18.29 16.66 3.38
C MET A 178 17.66 15.84 2.27
N PHE A 179 17.49 16.45 1.11
CA PHE A 179 16.92 15.85 -0.10
C PHE A 179 17.99 15.25 -1.00
N GLN A 180 17.57 14.40 -1.96
CA GLN A 180 18.44 13.75 -2.93
C GLN A 180 19.64 13.05 -2.28
N THR A 181 19.41 12.51 -1.07
CA THR A 181 20.43 11.89 -0.24
C THR A 181 19.98 10.49 0.17
N ILE A 182 20.83 9.51 -0.12
CA ILE A 182 20.59 8.10 0.22
C ILE A 182 21.26 7.80 1.55
N VAL A 183 20.54 7.15 2.45
CA VAL A 183 21.15 6.44 3.56
C VAL A 183 21.63 5.08 3.05
N ALA A 184 22.92 4.98 2.82
CA ALA A 184 23.54 3.77 2.30
C ALA A 184 23.68 2.70 3.39
N ASP A 185 23.98 3.11 4.61
CA ASP A 185 24.24 2.17 5.72
C ASP A 185 23.91 2.79 7.09
N LEU A 186 23.80 1.94 8.09
CA LEU A 186 23.70 2.32 9.50
C LEU A 186 25.10 2.29 10.16
N ILE A 187 25.31 3.09 11.18
CA ILE A 187 26.49 3.02 12.05
C ILE A 187 26.03 2.43 13.37
N VAL A 188 26.39 1.18 13.62
CA VAL A 188 26.00 0.43 14.84
C VAL A 188 27.26 0.03 15.57
N GLU A 189 27.34 0.37 16.86
CA GLU A 189 28.45 0.03 17.76
C GLU A 189 27.87 -0.53 19.05
N ASP A 190 28.40 -1.65 19.53
CA ASP A 190 27.99 -2.29 20.78
C ASP A 190 26.46 -2.46 20.94
N GLY A 191 25.77 -2.87 19.86
CA GLY A 191 24.32 -3.07 19.86
C GLY A 191 23.48 -1.79 19.93
N SER A 192 24.11 -0.63 19.75
CA SER A 192 23.47 0.68 19.78
C SER A 192 23.69 1.42 18.46
N ILE A 193 22.68 2.16 18.00
CA ILE A 193 22.82 3.04 16.85
C ILE A 193 23.67 4.27 17.21
N LYS A 194 24.52 4.71 16.28
CA LYS A 194 25.37 5.91 16.44
C LYS A 194 25.17 6.91 15.31
N GLY A 195 24.64 6.50 14.17
CA GLY A 195 24.48 7.36 13.02
C GLY A 195 24.09 6.61 11.75
N VAL A 196 24.19 7.32 10.65
CA VAL A 196 23.99 6.82 9.30
C VAL A 196 25.15 7.20 8.40
N LYS A 197 25.37 6.38 7.35
CA LYS A 197 26.26 6.70 6.25
C LYS A 197 25.41 7.15 5.07
N VAL A 198 25.72 8.33 4.55
CA VAL A 198 24.95 8.95 3.46
C VAL A 198 25.79 9.19 2.23
N LYS A 199 25.15 9.25 1.06
CA LYS A 199 25.70 9.73 -0.20
C LYS A 199 24.63 10.40 -1.05
N GLU A 200 25.02 11.23 -2.02
CA GLU A 200 24.06 11.83 -2.94
C GLU A 200 23.32 10.75 -3.77
N ALA A 201 22.05 10.99 -4.06
CA ALA A 201 21.20 10.03 -4.79
C ALA A 201 21.69 9.73 -6.21
N LYS A 202 22.39 10.68 -6.86
CA LYS A 202 22.97 10.47 -8.19
C LYS A 202 23.99 9.31 -8.25
N TYR A 203 24.56 8.93 -7.11
CA TYR A 203 25.53 7.84 -6.99
C TYR A 203 24.89 6.54 -6.49
N VAL A 204 23.59 6.37 -6.65
CA VAL A 204 22.88 5.17 -6.16
C VAL A 204 23.45 3.86 -6.72
N ASP A 205 23.78 3.87 -8.00
CA ASP A 205 24.34 2.72 -8.73
C ASP A 205 25.88 2.57 -8.56
N ASP A 206 26.54 3.49 -7.84
CA ASP A 206 27.98 3.47 -7.57
C ASP A 206 28.25 3.04 -6.13
N GLU A 207 28.53 1.73 -5.94
CA GLU A 207 28.76 1.15 -4.62
C GLU A 207 30.08 1.60 -3.98
N GLU A 208 31.06 1.99 -4.80
CA GLU A 208 32.39 2.43 -4.33
C GLU A 208 32.43 3.92 -3.96
N HIS A 209 31.37 4.68 -4.29
CA HIS A 209 31.32 6.10 -3.98
C HIS A 209 31.43 6.34 -2.47
N PRO A 210 32.33 7.24 -2.04
CA PRO A 210 32.53 7.56 -0.62
C PRO A 210 31.23 8.00 0.06
N THR A 211 31.04 7.56 1.29
CA THR A 211 29.92 7.97 2.14
C THR A 211 30.37 8.94 3.21
N GLU A 212 29.47 9.84 3.61
CA GLU A 212 29.65 10.72 4.76
C GLU A 212 28.93 10.17 5.98
N ASN A 213 29.51 10.35 7.15
CA ASN A 213 28.91 9.93 8.41
C ASN A 213 28.13 11.08 9.04
N ILE A 214 26.86 10.83 9.38
CA ILE A 214 26.03 11.73 10.18
C ILE A 214 25.65 11.01 11.47
N PHE A 215 25.93 11.62 12.61
CA PHE A 215 25.78 11.00 13.92
C PHE A 215 24.49 11.42 14.61
N ALA A 216 23.84 10.46 15.26
CA ALA A 216 22.74 10.69 16.17
C ALA A 216 22.59 9.52 17.14
N ASP A 217 22.07 9.79 18.34
CA ASP A 217 21.82 8.76 19.36
C ASP A 217 20.48 8.04 19.14
N LYS A 218 19.61 8.60 18.29
CA LYS A 218 18.30 8.03 17.92
C LYS A 218 18.08 8.14 16.43
N ILE A 219 17.62 7.04 15.82
CA ILE A 219 17.29 6.99 14.41
C ILE A 219 15.94 6.31 14.21
N VAL A 220 15.04 6.98 13.49
CA VAL A 220 13.74 6.45 13.08
C VAL A 220 13.79 6.07 11.60
N VAL A 221 13.63 4.80 11.30
CA VAL A 221 13.55 4.31 9.92
C VAL A 221 12.09 4.32 9.46
N ALA A 222 11.79 5.15 8.46
CA ALA A 222 10.47 5.39 7.91
C ALA A 222 10.44 5.37 6.38
N VAL A 223 11.18 4.43 5.80
CA VAL A 223 11.55 4.37 4.37
C VAL A 223 10.40 3.97 3.42
N GLY A 224 9.23 3.68 3.93
CA GLY A 224 8.08 3.27 3.13
C GLY A 224 8.31 1.94 2.37
N ARG A 225 7.39 1.59 1.47
CA ARG A 225 7.47 0.32 0.71
C ARG A 225 8.66 0.29 -0.26
N LYS A 226 9.04 1.42 -0.83
CA LYS A 226 10.17 1.49 -1.78
C LYS A 226 11.50 1.19 -1.10
N GLY A 227 11.67 1.60 0.16
CA GLY A 227 12.87 1.30 0.95
C GLY A 227 12.82 -0.02 1.72
N ALA A 228 11.79 -0.84 1.52
CA ALA A 228 11.63 -2.10 2.27
C ALA A 228 12.78 -3.10 2.02
N ASN A 229 13.29 -3.18 0.80
CA ASN A 229 14.42 -4.05 0.47
C ASN A 229 15.69 -3.58 1.22
N TRP A 230 16.00 -2.29 1.18
CA TRP A 230 17.10 -1.73 1.95
C TRP A 230 16.97 -2.05 3.45
N LEU A 231 15.77 -1.96 4.02
CA LEU A 231 15.56 -2.30 5.42
C LEU A 231 15.76 -3.80 5.71
N VAL A 232 15.42 -4.67 4.75
CA VAL A 232 15.73 -6.12 4.84
C VAL A 232 17.23 -6.35 4.82
N ASP A 233 17.97 -5.66 3.95
CA ASP A 233 19.43 -5.76 3.87
C ASP A 233 20.08 -5.29 5.18
N MET A 234 19.62 -4.18 5.74
CA MET A 234 20.07 -3.69 7.05
C MET A 234 19.71 -4.68 8.17
N ALA A 235 18.52 -5.26 8.13
CA ALA A 235 18.10 -6.25 9.11
C ALA A 235 19.00 -7.51 9.07
N ASN A 236 19.36 -7.99 7.89
CA ASN A 236 20.27 -9.11 7.73
C ASN A 236 21.69 -8.75 8.20
N LYS A 237 22.20 -7.58 7.79
CA LYS A 237 23.56 -7.13 8.12
C LYS A 237 23.78 -6.95 9.62
N TYR A 238 22.81 -6.36 10.31
CA TYR A 238 22.91 -6.01 11.74
C TYR A 238 22.11 -6.95 12.64
N ASN A 239 21.63 -8.10 12.14
CA ASN A 239 20.83 -9.08 12.88
C ASN A 239 19.61 -8.44 13.58
N ILE A 240 18.96 -7.48 12.93
CA ILE A 240 17.69 -6.93 13.41
C ILE A 240 16.63 -8.01 13.29
N LYS A 241 15.91 -8.28 14.37
CA LYS A 241 14.86 -9.30 14.38
C LYS A 241 13.72 -8.94 13.43
N THR A 242 13.35 -9.88 12.55
CA THR A 242 12.22 -9.74 11.64
C THR A 242 11.28 -10.93 11.76
N GLU A 243 10.00 -10.70 11.49
CA GLU A 243 9.02 -11.77 11.31
C GLU A 243 8.72 -11.93 9.82
N THR A 244 8.50 -13.17 9.42
CA THR A 244 8.10 -13.48 8.04
C THR A 244 6.76 -12.84 7.75
N GLY A 245 6.69 -12.05 6.68
CA GLY A 245 5.45 -11.43 6.22
C GLY A 245 4.48 -12.47 5.64
N ILE A 246 3.30 -12.00 5.30
CA ILE A 246 2.32 -12.73 4.48
C ILE A 246 2.44 -12.23 3.04
N VAL A 247 1.95 -13.01 2.10
CA VAL A 247 1.73 -12.57 0.72
C VAL A 247 0.25 -12.75 0.39
N ASP A 248 -0.35 -11.71 -0.20
CA ASP A 248 -1.68 -11.84 -0.79
C ASP A 248 -1.51 -12.08 -2.30
N ILE A 249 -2.11 -13.16 -2.78
CA ILE A 249 -2.07 -13.55 -4.19
C ILE A 249 -3.51 -13.66 -4.69
N GLY A 250 -3.77 -13.15 -5.87
CA GLY A 250 -5.08 -13.23 -6.46
C GLY A 250 -5.18 -12.63 -7.86
N VAL A 251 -6.30 -12.03 -8.12
CA VAL A 251 -6.68 -11.52 -9.43
C VAL A 251 -7.24 -10.11 -9.34
N ARG A 252 -7.12 -9.34 -10.41
CA ARG A 252 -7.97 -8.19 -10.67
C ARG A 252 -9.23 -8.69 -11.35
N TYR A 253 -10.36 -8.34 -10.80
CA TYR A 253 -11.67 -8.76 -11.25
C TYR A 253 -12.39 -7.58 -11.89
N GLU A 254 -12.87 -7.74 -13.10
CA GLU A 254 -13.56 -6.70 -13.87
C GLU A 254 -14.96 -7.17 -14.25
N LEU A 255 -15.95 -6.32 -13.98
CA LEU A 255 -17.36 -6.60 -14.18
C LEU A 255 -18.12 -5.31 -14.54
N PRO A 256 -19.34 -5.38 -15.10
CA PRO A 256 -20.10 -4.19 -15.48
C PRO A 256 -20.40 -3.28 -14.26
N ASP A 257 -20.33 -1.98 -14.45
CA ASP A 257 -20.74 -0.98 -13.43
C ASP A 257 -22.17 -1.21 -12.96
N ALA A 258 -23.06 -1.69 -13.86
CA ALA A 258 -24.45 -1.99 -13.52
C ALA A 258 -24.59 -2.99 -12.37
N VAL A 259 -23.71 -3.99 -12.27
CA VAL A 259 -23.68 -4.98 -11.19
C VAL A 259 -23.31 -4.34 -9.85
N MET A 260 -22.36 -3.41 -9.88
CA MET A 260 -21.85 -2.74 -8.69
C MET A 260 -22.56 -1.41 -8.38
N LYS A 261 -23.61 -1.06 -9.11
CA LYS A 261 -24.26 0.27 -9.06
C LYS A 261 -24.66 0.67 -7.64
N ASP A 262 -25.35 -0.19 -6.92
CA ASP A 262 -25.83 0.12 -5.58
C ASP A 262 -24.66 0.18 -4.58
N ILE A 263 -23.69 -0.72 -4.71
CA ILE A 263 -22.49 -0.73 -3.88
C ILE A 263 -21.70 0.57 -4.09
N ASN A 264 -21.46 0.95 -5.35
CA ASN A 264 -20.73 2.15 -5.72
C ASN A 264 -21.43 3.44 -5.31
N LYS A 265 -22.77 3.42 -5.24
CA LYS A 265 -23.58 4.55 -4.79
C LYS A 265 -23.45 4.79 -3.28
N TYR A 266 -23.41 3.70 -2.50
CA TYR A 266 -23.46 3.81 -1.05
C TYR A 266 -22.08 3.86 -0.39
N MET A 267 -21.05 3.31 -1.07
CA MET A 267 -19.70 3.20 -0.54
C MET A 267 -18.66 3.44 -1.63
N TYR A 268 -17.70 4.29 -1.36
CA TYR A 268 -16.61 4.55 -2.30
C TYR A 268 -15.71 3.31 -2.50
N GLU A 269 -15.45 2.57 -1.45
CA GLU A 269 -14.67 1.34 -1.47
C GLU A 269 -15.29 0.29 -0.52
N ALA A 270 -16.14 -0.55 -1.07
CA ALA A 270 -16.69 -1.68 -0.31
C ALA A 270 -15.65 -2.80 -0.19
N LYS A 271 -15.39 -3.25 1.05
CA LYS A 271 -14.51 -4.38 1.29
C LYS A 271 -15.31 -5.58 1.77
N PHE A 272 -15.46 -6.57 0.92
CA PHE A 272 -15.95 -7.88 1.30
C PHE A 272 -14.79 -8.74 1.80
N SER A 273 -14.95 -9.41 2.94
CA SER A 273 -13.93 -10.31 3.49
C SER A 273 -14.60 -11.53 4.09
N GLY A 274 -14.09 -12.72 3.78
CA GLY A 274 -14.65 -13.98 4.29
C GLY A 274 -13.63 -15.11 4.34
N ARG A 275 -14.05 -16.19 5.02
CA ARG A 275 -13.36 -17.48 5.04
C ARG A 275 -14.34 -18.55 4.56
N VAL A 276 -14.60 -18.51 3.26
CA VAL A 276 -15.55 -19.41 2.59
C VAL A 276 -14.84 -20.56 1.90
N GLY A 277 -15.60 -21.53 1.43
CA GLY A 277 -15.07 -22.70 0.74
C GLY A 277 -14.30 -23.69 1.63
N PRO A 278 -13.72 -24.75 1.03
CA PRO A 278 -13.18 -25.88 1.76
C PRO A 278 -11.90 -25.55 2.54
N PHE A 279 -11.09 -24.62 2.03
CA PHE A 279 -9.80 -24.28 2.66
C PHE A 279 -9.89 -23.25 3.76
N ARG A 280 -11.02 -22.53 3.86
CA ARG A 280 -11.22 -21.48 4.87
C ARG A 280 -10.10 -20.42 4.88
N ASP A 281 -9.46 -20.20 3.75
CA ASP A 281 -8.48 -19.13 3.60
C ASP A 281 -9.16 -17.78 3.69
N LYS A 282 -8.44 -16.77 4.21
CA LYS A 282 -8.95 -15.41 4.23
C LYS A 282 -8.91 -14.83 2.82
N VAL A 283 -10.10 -14.60 2.25
CA VAL A 283 -10.25 -13.91 0.97
C VAL A 283 -10.89 -12.55 1.21
N ARG A 284 -10.49 -11.57 0.43
CA ARG A 284 -11.04 -10.22 0.50
C ARG A 284 -10.99 -9.48 -0.82
N THR A 285 -11.94 -8.57 -1.01
CA THR A 285 -11.80 -7.54 -2.05
C THR A 285 -10.83 -6.45 -1.59
N PHE A 286 -10.21 -5.79 -2.55
CA PHE A 286 -9.28 -4.69 -2.30
C PHE A 286 -9.24 -3.73 -3.47
N CYS A 287 -9.03 -2.43 -3.21
CA CYS A 287 -8.84 -1.39 -4.22
C CYS A 287 -9.91 -1.43 -5.33
N GLN A 288 -11.16 -1.14 -4.93
CA GLN A 288 -12.29 -1.02 -5.85
C GLN A 288 -12.17 0.29 -6.65
N ASN A 289 -12.40 0.21 -7.94
CA ASN A 289 -12.34 1.33 -8.88
C ASN A 289 -13.63 1.37 -9.71
N PRO A 290 -14.66 2.10 -9.25
CA PRO A 290 -15.89 2.32 -10.00
C PRO A 290 -15.61 3.04 -11.32
N SER A 291 -16.21 2.59 -12.41
CA SER A 291 -15.99 3.10 -13.77
C SER A 291 -14.50 3.26 -14.12
N GLY A 292 -13.67 2.37 -13.57
CA GLY A 292 -12.22 2.44 -13.65
C GLY A 292 -11.64 1.57 -14.77
N PHE A 293 -10.33 1.55 -14.84
CA PHE A 293 -9.56 0.79 -15.83
C PHE A 293 -8.63 -0.19 -15.15
N VAL A 294 -8.53 -1.39 -15.68
CA VAL A 294 -7.48 -2.33 -15.31
C VAL A 294 -6.17 -1.83 -15.91
N SER A 295 -5.08 -1.92 -15.16
CA SER A 295 -3.76 -1.45 -15.56
C SER A 295 -2.68 -2.48 -15.25
N ALA A 296 -1.61 -2.46 -16.04
CA ALA A 296 -0.39 -3.21 -15.77
C ALA A 296 0.66 -2.30 -15.11
N GLU A 297 1.34 -2.82 -14.11
CA GLU A 297 2.46 -2.15 -13.42
C GLU A 297 3.71 -3.02 -13.53
N VAL A 298 4.83 -2.41 -13.92
CA VAL A 298 6.12 -3.10 -13.95
C VAL A 298 6.83 -2.91 -12.62
N TYR A 299 7.15 -4.01 -11.98
CA TYR A 299 7.94 -4.08 -10.75
C TYR A 299 9.42 -4.33 -11.04
N ASP A 300 10.22 -4.36 -9.98
CA ASP A 300 11.64 -4.69 -10.06
C ASP A 300 11.86 -5.99 -10.86
N ASN A 301 12.91 -6.06 -11.67
CA ASN A 301 13.25 -7.20 -12.54
C ASN A 301 12.23 -7.51 -13.66
N ASN A 302 11.57 -6.50 -14.21
CA ASN A 302 10.59 -6.62 -15.29
C ASN A 302 9.37 -7.49 -14.97
N LEU A 303 9.04 -7.69 -13.70
CA LEU A 303 7.87 -8.42 -13.28
C LEU A 303 6.62 -7.57 -13.49
N THR A 304 5.69 -8.01 -14.32
CA THR A 304 4.44 -7.31 -14.61
C THR A 304 3.33 -7.81 -13.68
N LEU A 305 2.72 -6.90 -12.94
CA LEU A 305 1.57 -7.15 -12.07
C LEU A 305 0.36 -6.35 -12.55
N VAL A 306 -0.83 -6.86 -12.28
CA VAL A 306 -2.07 -6.12 -12.57
C VAL A 306 -2.46 -5.24 -11.38
N ASN A 307 -3.06 -4.10 -11.69
CA ASN A 307 -3.66 -3.17 -10.73
C ASN A 307 -4.90 -2.50 -11.36
N GLY A 308 -5.50 -1.52 -10.70
CA GLY A 308 -6.59 -0.72 -11.24
C GLY A 308 -6.42 0.76 -10.99
N HIS A 309 -6.96 1.57 -11.88
CA HIS A 309 -6.96 3.02 -11.78
C HIS A 309 -8.37 3.60 -11.99
N SER A 310 -8.69 4.65 -11.22
CA SER A 310 -9.82 5.53 -11.45
C SER A 310 -9.31 6.88 -11.94
N TYR A 311 -9.91 7.39 -13.01
CA TYR A 311 -9.66 8.73 -13.52
C TYR A 311 -10.84 9.64 -13.18
N LYS A 312 -10.60 10.93 -12.94
CA LYS A 312 -11.66 11.88 -12.63
C LYS A 312 -12.56 12.13 -13.84
N GLU A 313 -11.97 12.34 -15.00
CA GLU A 313 -12.68 12.73 -16.23
C GLU A 313 -12.93 11.55 -17.18
N ARG A 314 -12.07 10.54 -17.18
CA ARG A 314 -12.20 9.37 -18.06
C ARG A 314 -12.85 8.21 -17.29
N LYS A 315 -13.99 7.75 -17.78
CA LYS A 315 -14.74 6.64 -17.19
C LYS A 315 -14.87 5.48 -18.16
N SER A 316 -14.85 4.26 -17.66
CA SER A 316 -15.25 3.05 -18.37
C SER A 316 -16.68 2.67 -18.01
N THR A 317 -17.19 1.62 -18.62
CA THR A 317 -18.49 1.02 -18.27
C THR A 317 -18.35 -0.10 -17.25
N ASN A 318 -17.15 -0.29 -16.70
CA ASN A 318 -16.83 -1.40 -15.83
C ASN A 318 -16.31 -0.90 -14.48
N THR A 319 -16.65 -1.63 -13.42
CA THR A 319 -15.96 -1.57 -12.13
C THR A 319 -14.88 -2.65 -12.12
N ASN A 320 -13.71 -2.35 -11.56
CA ASN A 320 -12.73 -3.38 -11.28
C ASN A 320 -12.27 -3.34 -9.82
N LEU A 321 -11.91 -4.50 -9.28
CA LEU A 321 -11.44 -4.66 -7.91
C LEU A 321 -10.50 -5.87 -7.81
N ALA A 322 -9.59 -5.88 -6.83
CA ALA A 322 -8.78 -7.04 -6.55
C ALA A 322 -9.54 -8.05 -5.70
N ILE A 323 -9.39 -9.35 -5.97
CA ILE A 323 -9.77 -10.44 -5.09
C ILE A 323 -8.50 -11.15 -4.66
N LEU A 324 -8.16 -11.04 -3.38
CA LEU A 324 -6.89 -11.47 -2.82
C LEU A 324 -7.07 -12.55 -1.76
N VAL A 325 -6.29 -13.63 -1.87
CA VAL A 325 -6.17 -14.70 -0.89
C VAL A 325 -4.91 -14.48 -0.06
N SER A 326 -5.05 -14.43 1.27
CA SER A 326 -3.92 -14.25 2.18
C SER A 326 -3.25 -15.57 2.47
N HIS A 327 -1.99 -15.70 2.05
CA HIS A 327 -1.18 -16.89 2.28
C HIS A 327 -0.25 -16.70 3.47
N HIS A 328 -0.35 -17.63 4.42
CA HIS A 328 0.51 -17.73 5.58
C HIS A 328 1.39 -18.97 5.44
N PHE A 329 2.68 -18.76 5.56
CA PHE A 329 3.64 -19.85 5.50
C PHE A 329 4.23 -20.13 6.88
N THR A 330 4.50 -21.41 7.14
CA THR A 330 5.12 -21.90 8.37
C THR A 330 6.45 -22.58 8.06
N SER A 331 7.23 -22.84 9.11
CA SER A 331 8.45 -23.64 8.97
C SER A 331 8.19 -24.93 8.15
N PRO A 332 9.11 -25.34 7.26
CA PRO A 332 10.45 -24.77 7.04
C PRO A 332 10.48 -23.56 6.09
N PHE A 333 9.38 -23.27 5.38
CA PHE A 333 9.34 -22.22 4.36
C PHE A 333 9.18 -20.82 4.96
N LYS A 334 10.13 -19.92 4.68
CA LYS A 334 10.21 -18.58 5.26
C LYS A 334 10.31 -17.44 4.22
N ARG A 335 10.02 -17.71 2.93
CA ARG A 335 10.23 -16.76 1.83
C ARG A 335 8.94 -16.46 1.05
N PRO A 336 7.89 -15.88 1.70
CA PRO A 336 6.61 -15.64 1.05
C PRO A 336 6.70 -14.66 -0.12
N ILE A 337 7.58 -13.68 -0.07
CA ILE A 337 7.81 -12.72 -1.16
C ILE A 337 8.34 -13.44 -2.41
N GLU A 338 9.32 -14.33 -2.22
CA GLU A 338 9.88 -15.13 -3.32
C GLU A 338 8.82 -16.06 -3.92
N TYR A 339 8.01 -16.70 -3.08
CA TYR A 339 6.88 -17.49 -3.56
C TYR A 339 5.93 -16.66 -4.44
N GLY A 340 5.53 -15.47 -3.99
CA GLY A 340 4.70 -14.58 -4.79
C GLY A 340 5.38 -14.13 -6.09
N ARG A 341 6.69 -13.86 -6.07
CA ARG A 341 7.47 -13.55 -7.27
C ARG A 341 7.47 -14.70 -8.28
N ASN A 342 7.64 -15.92 -7.81
CA ASN A 342 7.62 -17.11 -8.68
C ASN A 342 6.24 -17.32 -9.33
N VAL A 343 5.16 -17.11 -8.56
CA VAL A 343 3.79 -17.15 -9.11
C VAL A 343 3.61 -16.07 -10.18
N ALA A 344 4.07 -14.85 -9.93
CA ALA A 344 3.99 -13.76 -10.90
C ALA A 344 4.83 -14.04 -12.15
N GLN A 345 6.04 -14.56 -11.99
CA GLN A 345 6.91 -14.92 -13.11
C GLN A 345 6.28 -15.98 -14.00
N ASN A 346 5.74 -17.06 -13.42
CA ASN A 346 5.05 -18.10 -14.18
C ASN A 346 3.87 -17.54 -14.99
N LEU A 347 3.10 -16.59 -14.43
CA LEU A 347 2.01 -15.93 -15.17
C LEU A 347 2.53 -14.99 -16.26
N ASN A 348 3.63 -14.28 -16.02
CA ASN A 348 4.26 -13.46 -17.04
C ASN A 348 4.83 -14.30 -18.19
N ASP A 349 5.40 -15.46 -17.90
CA ASP A 349 5.90 -16.38 -18.91
C ASP A 349 4.74 -16.88 -19.80
N LEU A 350 3.60 -17.25 -19.21
CA LEU A 350 2.38 -17.61 -19.93
C LEU A 350 1.83 -16.48 -20.80
N GLY A 351 1.98 -15.24 -20.36
CA GLY A 351 1.53 -14.03 -21.05
C GLY A 351 2.60 -13.38 -21.94
N ALA A 352 3.77 -13.99 -22.13
CA ALA A 352 4.91 -13.40 -22.83
C ALA A 352 5.26 -11.98 -22.32
N GLY A 353 5.27 -11.80 -20.99
CA GLY A 353 5.50 -10.54 -20.31
C GLY A 353 4.25 -9.66 -20.10
N ASN A 354 3.09 -10.05 -20.65
CA ASN A 354 1.82 -9.35 -20.46
C ASN A 354 0.98 -9.98 -19.34
N ILE A 355 -0.06 -9.25 -18.93
CA ILE A 355 -1.10 -9.75 -18.02
C ILE A 355 -1.97 -10.77 -18.77
N VAL A 356 -2.24 -11.90 -18.15
CA VAL A 356 -3.17 -12.91 -18.67
C VAL A 356 -4.58 -12.59 -18.18
N VAL A 357 -5.56 -12.66 -19.10
CA VAL A 357 -6.99 -12.49 -18.79
C VAL A 357 -7.77 -13.76 -19.15
N GLN A 358 -8.70 -14.13 -18.26
CA GLN A 358 -9.59 -15.29 -18.46
C GLN A 358 -11.01 -14.94 -18.03
N ARG A 359 -12.01 -15.43 -18.76
CA ARG A 359 -13.43 -15.31 -18.42
C ARG A 359 -13.79 -16.26 -17.29
N LEU A 360 -14.62 -15.81 -16.36
CA LEU A 360 -15.07 -16.63 -15.24
C LEU A 360 -15.77 -17.91 -15.70
N GLY A 361 -16.62 -17.80 -16.74
CA GLY A 361 -17.33 -18.95 -17.30
C GLY A 361 -16.41 -20.00 -17.93
N ASP A 362 -15.27 -19.60 -18.45
CA ASP A 362 -14.29 -20.54 -19.02
C ASP A 362 -13.50 -21.25 -17.91
N ILE A 363 -13.20 -20.56 -16.82
CA ILE A 363 -12.60 -21.17 -15.62
C ILE A 363 -13.53 -22.26 -15.06
N TYR A 364 -14.85 -22.00 -14.96
CA TYR A 364 -15.82 -22.98 -14.48
C TYR A 364 -15.93 -24.22 -15.41
N ARG A 365 -15.62 -24.05 -16.70
CA ARG A 365 -15.60 -25.15 -17.67
C ARG A 365 -14.25 -25.86 -17.74
N GLY A 366 -13.25 -25.42 -16.98
CA GLY A 366 -11.89 -25.96 -17.01
C GLY A 366 -11.16 -25.73 -18.32
N LYS A 367 -11.39 -24.62 -19.01
CA LYS A 367 -10.75 -24.28 -20.27
C LYS A 367 -10.17 -22.87 -20.29
N ARG A 368 -9.17 -22.66 -21.14
CA ARG A 368 -8.63 -21.34 -21.41
C ARG A 368 -9.66 -20.44 -22.11
N THR A 369 -9.50 -19.14 -21.98
CA THR A 369 -10.19 -18.16 -22.84
C THR A 369 -9.38 -17.90 -24.12
N TRP A 370 -10.07 -17.78 -25.25
CA TRP A 370 -9.49 -17.44 -26.54
C TRP A 370 -9.82 -15.98 -26.92
N ASP A 371 -9.02 -15.37 -27.81
CA ASP A 371 -9.21 -13.98 -28.23
C ASP A 371 -10.61 -13.74 -28.80
N TYR A 372 -11.11 -14.64 -29.66
CA TYR A 372 -12.45 -14.55 -30.27
C TYR A 372 -13.58 -14.61 -29.18
N GLU A 373 -13.34 -15.24 -28.05
CA GLU A 373 -14.29 -15.28 -26.93
C GLU A 373 -14.32 -13.94 -26.18
N LEU A 374 -13.16 -13.25 -26.05
CA LEU A 374 -13.10 -11.89 -25.51
C LEU A 374 -13.76 -10.87 -26.44
N GLU A 375 -13.62 -11.02 -27.76
CA GLU A 375 -14.25 -10.13 -28.75
C GLU A 375 -15.79 -10.17 -28.69
N ARG A 376 -16.34 -11.32 -28.32
CA ARG A 376 -17.80 -11.55 -28.20
C ARG A 376 -18.34 -11.39 -26.79
N ASN A 377 -17.45 -11.09 -25.82
CA ASN A 377 -17.82 -11.00 -24.43
C ASN A 377 -18.63 -9.74 -24.13
N THR A 378 -19.59 -9.82 -23.21
CA THR A 378 -20.39 -8.65 -22.81
C THR A 378 -19.57 -7.67 -21.97
N VAL A 379 -18.59 -8.16 -21.20
CA VAL A 379 -17.62 -7.33 -20.47
C VAL A 379 -16.41 -7.09 -21.36
N VAL A 380 -16.28 -5.87 -21.86
CA VAL A 380 -15.17 -5.49 -22.74
C VAL A 380 -13.93 -5.20 -21.91
N PRO A 381 -12.79 -5.93 -22.13
CA PRO A 381 -11.55 -5.70 -21.38
C PRO A 381 -11.08 -4.24 -21.45
N THR A 382 -10.84 -3.60 -20.29
CA THR A 382 -10.29 -2.24 -20.25
C THR A 382 -8.77 -2.22 -20.39
N LEU A 383 -8.06 -3.28 -20.00
CA LEU A 383 -6.63 -3.47 -20.27
C LEU A 383 -6.43 -4.11 -21.66
N LYS A 384 -6.22 -3.27 -22.67
CA LYS A 384 -6.11 -3.71 -24.07
C LYS A 384 -4.87 -4.54 -24.40
N SER A 385 -3.83 -4.48 -23.55
CA SER A 385 -2.60 -5.27 -23.69
C SER A 385 -2.67 -6.64 -23.00
N ALA A 386 -3.77 -6.95 -22.30
CA ALA A 386 -3.94 -8.26 -21.70
C ALA A 386 -4.14 -9.34 -22.78
N VAL A 387 -3.57 -10.51 -22.55
CA VAL A 387 -3.66 -11.65 -23.48
C VAL A 387 -4.62 -12.71 -22.95
N ALA A 388 -5.46 -13.23 -23.82
CA ALA A 388 -6.38 -14.32 -23.47
C ALA A 388 -5.62 -15.60 -23.12
N GLY A 389 -5.95 -16.22 -21.99
CA GLY A 389 -5.20 -17.40 -21.55
C GLY A 389 -5.89 -18.21 -20.48
N ASP A 390 -5.08 -18.94 -19.73
CA ASP A 390 -5.51 -19.74 -18.59
C ASP A 390 -4.66 -19.38 -17.35
N ILE A 391 -5.24 -18.64 -16.41
CA ILE A 391 -4.58 -18.22 -15.17
C ILE A 391 -4.45 -19.36 -14.16
N THR A 392 -5.22 -20.44 -14.34
CA THR A 392 -5.24 -21.57 -13.40
C THR A 392 -3.94 -22.39 -13.43
N PHE A 393 -3.17 -22.30 -14.52
CA PHE A 393 -1.87 -22.96 -14.62
C PHE A 393 -0.84 -22.49 -13.58
N ALA A 394 -0.93 -21.24 -13.17
CA ALA A 394 0.11 -20.67 -12.30
C ALA A 394 -0.39 -20.14 -10.95
N LEU A 395 -1.69 -19.81 -10.79
CA LEU A 395 -2.21 -19.34 -9.51
C LEU A 395 -2.30 -20.40 -8.42
N GLY A 396 -2.20 -21.65 -8.77
CA GLY A 396 -2.30 -22.79 -7.85
C GLY A 396 -3.73 -23.11 -7.44
N TYR A 397 -4.02 -24.41 -7.30
CA TYR A 397 -5.36 -24.95 -7.05
C TYR A 397 -6.06 -24.31 -5.83
N ARG A 398 -5.35 -24.24 -4.68
CA ARG A 398 -5.92 -23.71 -3.45
C ARG A 398 -6.33 -22.25 -3.57
N THR A 399 -5.50 -21.43 -4.22
CA THR A 399 -5.79 -19.99 -4.46
C THR A 399 -7.01 -19.85 -5.36
N MET A 400 -7.07 -20.61 -6.47
CA MET A 400 -8.19 -20.54 -7.40
C MET A 400 -9.50 -20.99 -6.76
N VAL A 401 -9.53 -22.10 -6.05
CA VAL A 401 -10.72 -22.56 -5.34
C VAL A 401 -11.21 -21.52 -4.33
N SER A 402 -10.30 -20.93 -3.55
CA SER A 402 -10.63 -19.89 -2.58
C SER A 402 -11.25 -18.65 -3.25
N ILE A 403 -10.72 -18.22 -4.41
CA ILE A 403 -11.27 -17.10 -5.20
C ILE A 403 -12.67 -17.44 -5.74
N LEU A 404 -12.84 -18.62 -6.36
CA LEU A 404 -14.11 -19.01 -6.97
C LEU A 404 -15.22 -19.17 -5.94
N GLU A 405 -14.93 -19.78 -4.79
CA GLU A 405 -15.91 -19.90 -3.70
C GLU A 405 -16.28 -18.52 -3.10
N PHE A 406 -15.30 -17.61 -3.04
CA PHE A 406 -15.57 -16.24 -2.60
C PHE A 406 -16.45 -15.49 -3.61
N ILE A 407 -16.18 -15.61 -4.92
CA ILE A 407 -17.03 -15.03 -5.97
C ILE A 407 -18.47 -15.57 -5.86
N ARG A 408 -18.66 -16.88 -5.68
CA ARG A 408 -19.98 -17.48 -5.50
C ARG A 408 -20.72 -16.96 -4.27
N ALA A 409 -20.01 -16.75 -3.17
CA ALA A 409 -20.61 -16.20 -1.96
C ALA A 409 -21.00 -14.72 -2.14
N VAL A 410 -20.15 -13.91 -2.81
CA VAL A 410 -20.47 -12.51 -3.06
C VAL A 410 -21.58 -12.36 -4.10
N ASP A 411 -21.70 -13.27 -5.07
CA ASP A 411 -22.79 -13.26 -6.06
C ASP A 411 -24.19 -13.33 -5.43
N LYS A 412 -24.33 -14.04 -4.30
CA LYS A 412 -25.59 -14.08 -3.53
C LYS A 412 -25.87 -12.76 -2.78
N ILE A 413 -24.87 -11.90 -2.64
CA ILE A 413 -25.01 -10.58 -2.00
C ILE A 413 -25.26 -9.50 -3.04
N VAL A 414 -24.54 -9.59 -4.16
CA VAL A 414 -24.52 -8.68 -5.30
C VAL A 414 -24.77 -9.51 -6.56
N GLU A 415 -26.02 -9.57 -7.00
CA GLU A 415 -26.44 -10.37 -8.16
C GLU A 415 -25.66 -9.97 -9.42
N GLY A 416 -25.14 -10.97 -10.12
CA GLY A 416 -24.29 -10.79 -11.31
C GLY A 416 -22.78 -10.66 -10.99
N PHE A 417 -22.40 -10.64 -9.73
CA PHE A 417 -20.97 -10.65 -9.37
C PHE A 417 -20.29 -11.95 -9.83
N GLY A 418 -21.02 -13.07 -9.93
CA GLY A 418 -20.56 -14.35 -10.47
C GLY A 418 -20.88 -14.61 -11.93
N ALA A 419 -21.23 -13.59 -12.72
CA ALA A 419 -21.61 -13.77 -14.12
C ALA A 419 -20.46 -14.35 -14.98
N PRO A 420 -20.77 -15.27 -15.89
CA PRO A 420 -19.75 -15.98 -16.69
C PRO A 420 -18.83 -15.08 -17.54
N ASP A 421 -19.33 -13.92 -17.94
CA ASP A 421 -18.61 -12.98 -18.78
C ASP A 421 -17.69 -12.02 -18.00
N ASN A 422 -17.71 -12.06 -16.66
CA ASN A 422 -16.79 -11.29 -15.85
C ASN A 422 -15.34 -11.78 -16.06
N LEU A 423 -14.39 -10.86 -15.96
CA LEU A 423 -13.01 -11.08 -16.35
C LEU A 423 -12.08 -11.14 -15.13
N LEU A 424 -11.17 -12.11 -15.14
CA LEU A 424 -10.10 -12.26 -14.16
C LEU A 424 -8.76 -12.01 -14.83
N TYR A 425 -8.01 -11.05 -14.31
CA TYR A 425 -6.65 -10.72 -14.76
C TYR A 425 -5.64 -11.15 -13.69
N ALA A 426 -4.56 -11.78 -14.09
CA ALA A 426 -3.53 -12.23 -13.19
C ALA A 426 -2.12 -11.94 -13.73
N PRO A 427 -1.14 -11.72 -12.83
CA PRO A 427 -1.20 -11.80 -11.37
C PRO A 427 -1.54 -10.47 -10.67
N GLU A 428 -2.43 -10.48 -9.70
CA GLU A 428 -2.51 -9.42 -8.69
C GLU A 428 -1.83 -9.92 -7.40
N ILE A 429 -0.72 -9.32 -7.03
CA ILE A 429 0.03 -9.71 -5.83
C ILE A 429 0.33 -8.50 -4.97
N LYS A 430 0.11 -8.65 -3.68
CA LYS A 430 0.54 -7.65 -2.70
C LYS A 430 1.68 -8.25 -1.87
N PHE A 431 2.88 -7.80 -2.19
CA PHE A 431 4.05 -8.09 -1.39
C PHE A 431 4.01 -7.26 -0.12
N TYR A 432 4.13 -7.92 1.01
CA TYR A 432 4.25 -7.24 2.28
C TYR A 432 5.69 -7.35 2.74
N SER A 433 6.27 -6.23 3.10
CA SER A 433 7.62 -6.18 3.67
C SER A 433 7.70 -7.15 4.86
N ASN A 434 8.87 -7.75 5.06
CA ASN A 434 9.16 -8.42 6.32
C ASN A 434 8.87 -7.44 7.45
N ARG A 435 8.19 -7.92 8.48
CA ARG A 435 7.87 -7.07 9.62
C ARG A 435 9.08 -7.03 10.55
N VAL A 436 9.62 -5.84 10.74
CA VAL A 436 10.61 -5.60 11.78
C VAL A 436 9.96 -5.82 13.15
N VAL A 437 10.58 -6.64 13.99
CA VAL A 437 10.12 -6.84 15.37
C VAL A 437 10.48 -5.60 16.18
N ILE A 438 9.47 -4.97 16.74
CA ILE A 438 9.61 -3.76 17.56
C ILE A 438 8.89 -3.94 18.89
N ASN A 439 9.34 -3.22 19.90
CA ASN A 439 8.66 -3.14 21.18
C ASN A 439 7.50 -2.10 21.16
N LYS A 440 6.86 -1.87 22.28
CA LYS A 440 5.75 -0.89 22.42
C LYS A 440 6.18 0.55 22.12
N GLN A 441 7.46 0.86 22.24
CA GLN A 441 8.06 2.17 21.93
C GLN A 441 8.53 2.27 20.49
N PHE A 442 8.28 1.23 19.65
CA PHE A 442 8.71 1.10 18.25
C PHE A 442 10.22 0.91 18.07
N GLU A 443 10.96 0.61 19.16
CA GLU A 443 12.38 0.32 19.12
C GLU A 443 12.61 -1.12 18.65
N THR A 444 13.64 -1.29 17.82
CA THR A 444 14.08 -2.59 17.29
C THR A 444 14.93 -3.35 18.30
N SER A 445 15.60 -4.43 17.88
CA SER A 445 16.62 -5.13 18.69
C SER A 445 17.92 -4.33 18.85
N ILE A 446 18.10 -3.23 18.11
CA ILE A 446 19.23 -2.31 18.25
C ILE A 446 18.76 -1.10 19.06
N LYS A 447 19.48 -0.79 20.15
CA LYS A 447 19.14 0.34 21.00
C LYS A 447 19.24 1.67 20.25
N GLY A 448 18.20 2.51 20.38
CA GLY A 448 18.10 3.81 19.73
C GLY A 448 17.66 3.74 18.27
N LEU A 449 17.46 2.54 17.69
CA LEU A 449 16.96 2.35 16.35
C LEU A 449 15.47 1.99 16.37
N TYR A 450 14.64 2.81 15.75
CA TYR A 450 13.19 2.68 15.70
C TYR A 450 12.72 2.42 14.26
N SER A 451 11.57 1.75 14.10
CA SER A 451 10.97 1.50 12.78
C SER A 451 9.49 1.83 12.81
N ILE A 452 9.04 2.64 11.82
CA ILE A 452 7.64 3.06 11.64
C ILE A 452 7.22 2.98 10.17
N GLY A 453 5.93 3.16 9.92
CA GLY A 453 5.38 3.22 8.57
C GLY A 453 5.33 1.87 7.84
N ASP A 454 5.07 1.94 6.54
CA ASP A 454 4.80 0.77 5.70
C ASP A 454 6.06 -0.08 5.43
N GLY A 455 7.25 0.54 5.43
CA GLY A 455 8.52 -0.14 5.15
C GLY A 455 8.88 -1.20 6.20
N GLY A 456 8.60 -0.91 7.47
CA GLY A 456 8.78 -1.85 8.58
C GLY A 456 7.67 -2.90 8.72
N GLY A 457 6.68 -2.90 7.82
CA GLY A 457 5.56 -3.85 7.82
C GLY A 457 4.49 -3.60 8.90
N MET A 458 4.55 -2.43 9.57
CA MET A 458 3.66 -2.10 10.69
C MET A 458 2.35 -1.46 10.25
N THR A 459 2.39 -0.59 9.26
CA THR A 459 1.22 0.17 8.77
C THR A 459 0.98 -0.06 7.28
N ARG A 460 -0.16 0.44 6.80
CA ARG A 460 -0.52 0.51 5.38
C ARG A 460 -1.42 1.69 5.11
N GLY A 461 -1.03 2.44 4.07
CA GLY A 461 -1.78 3.61 3.62
C GLY A 461 -1.49 4.86 4.45
N LEU A 462 -1.94 5.99 3.91
CA LEU A 462 -1.58 7.33 4.39
C LEU A 462 -1.94 7.54 5.86
N MET A 463 -3.17 7.24 6.24
CA MET A 463 -3.68 7.48 7.60
C MET A 463 -2.87 6.73 8.65
N MET A 464 -2.70 5.42 8.49
CA MET A 464 -2.02 4.61 9.50
C MET A 464 -0.52 4.88 9.55
N ALA A 465 0.11 5.21 8.41
CA ALA A 465 1.50 5.66 8.37
C ALA A 465 1.65 6.97 9.18
N SER A 466 0.77 7.93 8.95
CA SER A 466 0.75 9.21 9.70
C SER A 466 0.53 8.99 11.19
N CYS A 467 -0.44 8.16 11.59
CA CYS A 467 -0.67 7.79 13.00
C CYS A 467 0.57 7.20 13.65
N SER A 468 1.31 6.34 12.94
CA SER A 468 2.54 5.74 13.46
C SER A 468 3.62 6.80 13.73
N GLY A 469 3.68 7.83 12.90
CA GLY A 469 4.59 8.96 13.08
C GLY A 469 4.26 9.76 14.33
N ILE A 470 3.00 10.12 14.54
CA ILE A 470 2.54 10.82 15.75
C ILE A 470 2.88 10.01 17.00
N GLN A 471 2.52 8.73 17.01
CA GLN A 471 2.82 7.87 18.17
C GLN A 471 4.33 7.72 18.41
N MET A 472 5.13 7.66 17.34
CA MET A 472 6.59 7.62 17.46
C MET A 472 7.13 8.86 18.18
N ALA A 473 6.70 10.05 17.75
CA ALA A 473 7.12 11.31 18.38
C ALA A 473 6.76 11.37 19.87
N ARG A 474 5.61 10.82 20.24
CA ARG A 474 5.18 10.74 21.64
C ARG A 474 6.02 9.77 22.45
N ASN A 475 6.49 8.67 21.85
CA ASN A 475 7.33 7.66 22.49
C ASN A 475 8.79 8.11 22.67
N LEU A 476 9.32 8.99 21.81
CA LEU A 476 10.68 9.54 21.87
C LEU A 476 10.88 10.46 23.08
#